data_3f8e15a4a97758e240f710395074536e
#
_entry.id   3f8e15a4a97758e240f710395074536e
#
_cell.length_a   1.000
_cell.length_b   1.000
_cell.length_c   1.000
_cell.angle_alpha   90.00
_cell.angle_beta   90.00
_cell.angle_gamma   90.00
#
_symmetry.space_group_name_H-M   'P 1'
#
loop_
_entity.id
_entity.type
_entity.pdbx_description
1 polymer ?
#
loop_
_entity_poly.entity_id
_entity_poly.type
_entity_poly.pdbx_seq_one_letter_code
_entity_poly.pdbx_strand_id
1 'polypeptide(L)'
;MSGEGPPVNGRELLRIFVPLECPVCGGVPFDGSPNMLCRECLAGIRFLKGPYCPGCGGEHKGFLAMCPECLSAGKKKRWDGAVAAFAMTGMIKELLHSCKYQGQPELARVIGDLAFMAASDRLPEADCIVPVPLHWRRMLRRGFNQSQYIAERLSVHMGIPCERLLKRVRYTGQQAKLGRADRIANLSGAFSVPDSTNVKNRAILLVDDVMTTGSTLSAAAQALKRAGAGAVYVFCAARRQRI
;
A
#
# COMPACT_ATOMS: atom_id res chain seq x y z
N MET A 1 44.51 -32.64 5.06
CA MET A 1 43.71 -31.69 4.27
C MET A 1 42.29 -31.93 4.70
N SER A 2 41.84 -31.24 5.72
CA SER A 2 40.50 -31.30 6.30
C SER A 2 39.66 -30.21 5.63
N GLY A 3 38.76 -30.63 4.73
CA GLY A 3 37.82 -29.74 4.07
C GLY A 3 36.63 -29.49 5.01
N GLU A 4 36.62 -28.39 5.69
CA GLU A 4 35.41 -27.87 6.33
C GLU A 4 34.49 -27.32 5.24
N GLY A 5 33.31 -27.94 5.07
CA GLY A 5 32.25 -27.45 4.20
C GLY A 5 31.75 -26.07 4.71
N PRO A 6 31.17 -25.24 3.84
CA PRO A 6 30.67 -23.93 4.24
C PRO A 6 29.60 -24.07 5.34
N PRO A 7 29.55 -23.15 6.32
CA PRO A 7 28.59 -23.22 7.43
C PRO A 7 27.17 -23.17 6.88
N VAL A 8 26.38 -24.20 7.17
CA VAL A 8 24.96 -24.28 6.78
C VAL A 8 24.22 -23.21 7.56
N ASN A 9 23.65 -22.26 6.84
CA ASN A 9 22.91 -21.14 7.42
C ASN A 9 21.62 -21.69 8.06
N GLY A 10 21.27 -21.31 9.29
CA GLY A 10 20.11 -21.81 10.01
C GLY A 10 18.78 -21.66 9.25
N ARG A 11 18.72 -20.76 8.25
CA ARG A 11 17.60 -20.66 7.29
C ARG A 11 17.53 -21.85 6.32
N GLU A 12 18.64 -22.46 5.97
CA GLU A 12 18.67 -23.65 5.09
C GLU A 12 18.21 -24.90 5.82
N LEU A 13 18.55 -25.04 7.10
CA LEU A 13 18.06 -26.14 7.94
C LEU A 13 16.55 -26.10 8.16
N LEU A 14 15.95 -24.91 8.33
CA LEU A 14 14.50 -24.73 8.41
C LEU A 14 13.76 -25.10 7.11
N ARG A 15 14.40 -24.92 5.96
CA ARG A 15 13.84 -25.29 4.64
C ARG A 15 13.68 -26.81 4.46
N ILE A 16 14.44 -27.62 5.17
CA ILE A 16 14.36 -29.08 5.10
C ILE A 16 13.12 -29.61 5.84
N PHE A 17 12.65 -28.89 6.86
CA PHE A 17 11.55 -29.33 7.73
C PHE A 17 10.20 -28.64 7.46
N VAL A 18 10.20 -27.51 6.76
CA VAL A 18 8.98 -26.79 6.38
C VAL A 18 9.07 -26.49 4.90
N PRO A 19 8.36 -27.23 4.04
CA PRO A 19 8.32 -26.91 2.62
C PRO A 19 7.76 -25.49 2.46
N LEU A 20 8.57 -24.62 1.84
CA LEU A 20 8.12 -23.29 1.48
C LEU A 20 7.10 -23.43 0.37
N GLU A 21 5.86 -23.11 0.67
CA GLU A 21 4.77 -23.12 -0.31
C GLU A 21 4.43 -21.69 -0.73
N CYS A 22 4.04 -21.53 -1.98
CA CYS A 22 3.51 -20.27 -2.47
C CYS A 22 2.25 -19.92 -1.67
N PRO A 23 2.22 -18.76 -0.98
CA PRO A 23 1.10 -18.41 -0.10
C PRO A 23 -0.21 -18.13 -0.85
N VAL A 24 -0.20 -18.25 -2.17
CA VAL A 24 -1.36 -18.04 -3.05
C VAL A 24 -1.96 -19.35 -3.51
N CYS A 25 -1.15 -20.25 -4.05
CA CYS A 25 -1.63 -21.48 -4.70
C CYS A 25 -1.10 -22.76 -4.06
N GLY A 26 -0.26 -22.69 -3.03
CA GLY A 26 0.41 -23.84 -2.42
C GLY A 26 1.54 -24.46 -3.27
N GLY A 27 1.77 -23.94 -4.47
CA GLY A 27 2.83 -24.44 -5.36
C GLY A 27 4.23 -24.10 -4.85
N VAL A 28 5.25 -24.71 -5.45
CA VAL A 28 6.66 -24.51 -5.05
C VAL A 28 7.14 -23.13 -5.49
N PRO A 29 7.62 -22.27 -4.56
CA PRO A 29 8.29 -21.02 -4.93
C PRO A 29 9.52 -21.29 -5.78
N PHE A 30 9.81 -20.44 -6.77
CA PHE A 30 11.06 -20.60 -7.52
C PHE A 30 12.22 -19.98 -6.73
N ASP A 31 13.40 -20.57 -6.87
CA ASP A 31 14.63 -20.08 -6.26
C ASP A 31 14.93 -18.67 -6.78
N GLY A 32 15.17 -17.74 -5.82
CA GLY A 32 15.37 -16.33 -6.11
C GLY A 32 14.08 -15.49 -6.08
N SER A 33 12.91 -16.09 -5.81
CA SER A 33 11.71 -15.29 -5.50
C SER A 33 11.91 -14.55 -4.17
N PRO A 34 12.03 -13.22 -4.18
CA PRO A 34 12.24 -12.46 -2.94
C PRO A 34 11.06 -12.57 -1.97
N ASN A 35 9.92 -13.05 -2.45
CA ASN A 35 8.64 -13.02 -1.75
C ASN A 35 7.94 -14.37 -1.68
N MET A 36 8.65 -15.44 -1.98
CA MET A 36 8.14 -16.83 -1.90
C MET A 36 6.91 -17.12 -2.78
N LEU A 37 6.67 -16.33 -3.82
CA LEU A 37 5.66 -16.65 -4.83
C LEU A 37 6.23 -17.64 -5.87
N CYS A 38 5.38 -18.53 -6.39
CA CYS A 38 5.74 -19.32 -7.56
C CYS A 38 5.74 -18.43 -8.83
N ARG A 39 6.36 -18.89 -9.91
CA ARG A 39 6.46 -18.15 -11.19
C ARG A 39 5.10 -17.77 -11.76
N GLU A 40 4.14 -18.67 -11.69
CA GLU A 40 2.80 -18.45 -12.22
C GLU A 40 2.06 -17.34 -11.47
N CYS A 41 2.10 -17.37 -10.13
CA CYS A 41 1.49 -16.34 -9.32
C CYS A 41 2.15 -14.98 -9.53
N LEU A 42 3.48 -14.94 -9.65
CA LEU A 42 4.20 -13.70 -9.94
C LEU A 42 3.87 -13.18 -11.35
N ALA A 43 3.83 -14.04 -12.36
CA ALA A 43 3.47 -13.69 -13.72
C ALA A 43 2.01 -13.19 -13.85
N GLY A 44 1.12 -13.64 -12.95
CA GLY A 44 -0.26 -13.17 -12.89
C GLY A 44 -0.44 -11.76 -12.29
N ILE A 45 0.64 -11.14 -11.77
CA ILE A 45 0.61 -9.77 -11.25
C ILE A 45 0.79 -8.77 -12.39
N ARG A 46 -0.19 -7.88 -12.56
CA ARG A 46 -0.07 -6.78 -13.50
C ARG A 46 0.58 -5.57 -12.84
N PHE A 47 1.88 -5.42 -13.07
CA PHE A 47 2.63 -4.22 -12.73
C PHE A 47 2.16 -3.04 -13.57
N LEU A 48 2.09 -1.85 -12.97
CA LEU A 48 1.84 -0.63 -13.72
C LEU A 48 3.07 -0.26 -14.54
N LYS A 49 2.86 0.07 -15.81
CA LYS A 49 3.90 0.53 -16.75
C LYS A 49 3.61 1.99 -17.12
N GLY A 50 4.63 2.84 -17.13
CA GLY A 50 4.47 4.25 -17.49
C GLY A 50 3.89 4.49 -18.89
N PRO A 51 3.49 5.72 -19.18
CA PRO A 51 3.58 6.89 -18.32
C PRO A 51 2.58 6.89 -17.16
N TYR A 52 2.97 7.51 -16.04
CA TYR A 52 2.19 7.53 -14.81
C TYR A 52 1.54 8.89 -14.56
N CYS A 53 0.32 8.89 -14.09
CA CYS A 53 -0.37 10.10 -13.65
C CYS A 53 0.16 10.54 -12.28
N PRO A 54 0.77 11.75 -12.12
CA PRO A 54 1.27 12.22 -10.84
C PRO A 54 0.16 12.41 -9.80
N GLY A 55 -1.07 12.63 -10.23
CA GLY A 55 -2.21 12.82 -9.33
C GLY A 55 -2.77 11.52 -8.73
N CYS A 56 -2.54 10.33 -9.30
CA CYS A 56 -3.06 9.06 -8.77
C CYS A 56 -2.12 7.86 -8.90
N GLY A 57 -0.94 8.02 -9.47
CA GLY A 57 0.04 6.96 -9.67
C GLY A 57 -0.36 5.89 -10.70
N GLY A 58 -1.53 5.98 -11.30
CA GLY A 58 -1.99 5.01 -12.30
C GLY A 58 -1.41 5.25 -13.69
N GLU A 59 -1.46 4.23 -14.54
CA GLU A 59 -1.09 4.35 -15.96
C GLU A 59 -1.96 5.39 -16.67
N HIS A 60 -1.36 6.13 -17.58
CA HIS A 60 -2.03 7.19 -18.31
C HIS A 60 -1.42 7.33 -19.70
N LYS A 61 -2.20 7.01 -20.71
CA LYS A 61 -1.75 7.01 -22.13
C LYS A 61 -2.04 8.31 -22.89
N GLY A 62 -2.47 9.37 -22.22
CA GLY A 62 -2.81 10.65 -22.87
C GLY A 62 -1.61 11.58 -22.97
N PHE A 63 -1.72 12.59 -23.84
CA PHE A 63 -0.75 13.68 -24.00
C PHE A 63 -0.71 14.66 -22.83
N LEU A 64 -1.71 14.62 -21.95
CA LEU A 64 -1.80 15.48 -20.78
C LEU A 64 -0.97 14.92 -19.63
N ALA A 65 -0.39 15.80 -18.81
CA ALA A 65 0.40 15.41 -17.65
C ALA A 65 -0.39 14.59 -16.61
N MET A 66 -1.71 14.74 -16.55
CA MET A 66 -2.60 14.03 -15.65
C MET A 66 -3.71 13.29 -16.40
N CYS A 67 -4.17 12.18 -15.83
CA CYS A 67 -5.32 11.45 -16.35
C CYS A 67 -6.62 12.29 -16.24
N PRO A 68 -7.64 12.04 -17.08
CA PRO A 68 -8.89 12.81 -17.08
C PRO A 68 -9.60 12.86 -15.73
N GLU A 69 -9.55 11.75 -14.96
CA GLU A 69 -10.12 11.73 -13.61
C GLU A 69 -9.42 12.66 -12.63
N CYS A 70 -8.09 12.79 -12.75
CA CYS A 70 -7.34 13.72 -11.89
C CYS A 70 -7.53 15.16 -12.28
N LEU A 71 -7.62 15.43 -13.57
CA LEU A 71 -7.95 16.77 -14.09
C LEU A 71 -9.34 17.21 -13.63
N SER A 72 -10.36 16.36 -13.81
CA SER A 72 -11.74 16.67 -13.36
C SER A 72 -11.88 16.76 -11.85
N ALA A 73 -11.04 16.05 -11.09
CA ALA A 73 -11.02 16.14 -9.63
C ALA A 73 -10.42 17.46 -9.12
N GLY A 74 -9.50 18.06 -9.86
CA GLY A 74 -8.84 19.31 -9.52
C GLY A 74 -8.31 19.34 -8.08
N LYS A 75 -8.52 20.44 -7.36
CA LYS A 75 -8.11 20.64 -5.97
C LYS A 75 -8.82 19.74 -4.93
N LYS A 76 -9.72 18.83 -5.35
CA LYS A 76 -10.39 17.89 -4.42
C LYS A 76 -9.44 16.84 -3.85
N LYS A 77 -8.32 16.56 -4.51
CA LYS A 77 -7.23 15.75 -3.97
C LYS A 77 -6.38 16.60 -3.03
N ARG A 78 -6.10 16.07 -1.85
CA ARG A 78 -5.44 16.79 -0.75
C ARG A 78 -4.00 16.32 -0.51
N TRP A 79 -3.36 15.76 -1.54
CA TRP A 79 -1.97 15.31 -1.52
C TRP A 79 -1.16 15.95 -2.66
N ASP A 80 0.15 15.94 -2.52
CA ASP A 80 1.08 16.62 -3.43
C ASP A 80 1.53 15.73 -4.60
N GLY A 81 1.50 14.42 -4.42
CA GLY A 81 1.84 13.43 -5.46
C GLY A 81 1.36 12.04 -5.09
N ALA A 82 1.30 11.14 -6.07
CA ALA A 82 0.83 9.78 -5.86
C ALA A 82 1.64 8.75 -6.63
N VAL A 83 1.90 7.61 -5.99
CA VAL A 83 2.53 6.43 -6.57
C VAL A 83 1.63 5.22 -6.38
N ALA A 84 1.56 4.37 -7.40
CA ALA A 84 0.91 3.06 -7.33
C ALA A 84 1.80 2.01 -7.99
N ALA A 85 1.81 0.79 -7.47
CA ALA A 85 2.65 -0.30 -7.96
C ALA A 85 1.92 -1.18 -8.98
N PHE A 86 0.67 -1.55 -8.69
CA PHE A 86 -0.08 -2.55 -9.46
C PHE A 86 -1.42 -2.03 -9.97
N ALA A 87 -1.87 -2.61 -11.09
CA ALA A 87 -3.27 -2.54 -11.49
C ALA A 87 -4.10 -3.47 -10.59
N MET A 88 -5.26 -3.02 -10.10
CA MET A 88 -6.16 -3.81 -9.25
C MET A 88 -6.92 -4.86 -10.07
N THR A 89 -6.20 -5.81 -10.68
CA THR A 89 -6.72 -6.89 -11.53
C THR A 89 -5.93 -8.17 -11.28
N GLY A 90 -6.41 -9.31 -11.77
CA GLY A 90 -5.70 -10.59 -11.71
C GLY A 90 -5.23 -10.95 -10.29
N MET A 91 -4.05 -11.52 -10.21
CA MET A 91 -3.45 -12.07 -8.99
C MET A 91 -3.37 -11.07 -7.84
N ILE A 92 -3.05 -9.80 -8.10
CA ILE A 92 -2.96 -8.80 -7.01
C ILE A 92 -4.32 -8.54 -6.34
N LYS A 93 -5.43 -8.65 -7.09
CA LYS A 93 -6.77 -8.55 -6.53
C LYS A 93 -7.08 -9.73 -5.60
N GLU A 94 -6.65 -10.93 -5.97
CA GLU A 94 -6.81 -12.14 -5.18
C GLU A 94 -5.95 -12.10 -3.93
N LEU A 95 -4.69 -11.72 -4.02
CA LEU A 95 -3.79 -11.51 -2.88
C LEU A 95 -4.38 -10.53 -1.86
N LEU A 96 -4.84 -9.37 -2.32
CA LEU A 96 -5.45 -8.36 -1.46
C LEU A 96 -6.78 -8.83 -0.86
N HIS A 97 -7.53 -9.67 -1.57
CA HIS A 97 -8.76 -10.27 -1.05
C HIS A 97 -8.46 -11.30 0.03
N SER A 98 -7.54 -12.23 -0.22
CA SER A 98 -7.12 -13.26 0.74
C SER A 98 -6.53 -12.63 2.00
N CYS A 99 -5.67 -11.62 1.84
CA CYS A 99 -5.16 -10.82 2.94
C CYS A 99 -6.31 -10.22 3.80
N LYS A 100 -7.37 -9.69 3.17
CA LYS A 100 -8.47 -9.01 3.89
C LYS A 100 -9.44 -9.95 4.61
N TYR A 101 -9.65 -11.15 4.08
CA TYR A 101 -10.77 -12.01 4.50
C TYR A 101 -10.35 -13.37 5.00
N GLN A 102 -9.12 -13.83 4.73
CA GLN A 102 -8.60 -15.12 5.17
C GLN A 102 -7.59 -15.00 6.32
N GLY A 103 -7.40 -13.80 6.88
CA GLY A 103 -6.55 -13.60 8.05
C GLY A 103 -5.06 -13.84 7.80
N GLN A 104 -4.56 -13.57 6.59
CA GLN A 104 -3.17 -13.81 6.20
C GLN A 104 -2.35 -12.49 6.13
N PRO A 105 -1.84 -11.99 7.25
CA PRO A 105 -1.06 -10.74 7.27
C PRO A 105 0.25 -10.85 6.48
N GLU A 106 0.80 -12.06 6.34
CA GLU A 106 2.05 -12.29 5.60
C GLU A 106 1.91 -11.88 4.13
N LEU A 107 0.73 -12.05 3.53
CA LEU A 107 0.47 -11.59 2.17
C LEU A 107 0.60 -10.06 2.03
N ALA A 108 0.29 -9.30 3.08
CA ALA A 108 0.48 -7.85 3.05
C ALA A 108 1.98 -7.47 3.05
N ARG A 109 2.84 -8.26 3.70
CA ARG A 109 4.30 -8.08 3.62
C ARG A 109 4.81 -8.39 2.23
N VAL A 110 4.41 -9.53 1.65
CA VAL A 110 4.73 -9.90 0.26
C VAL A 110 4.31 -8.78 -0.71
N ILE A 111 3.09 -8.28 -0.57
CA ILE A 111 2.60 -7.16 -1.39
C ILE A 111 3.47 -5.92 -1.19
N GLY A 112 3.91 -5.61 0.04
CA GLY A 112 4.78 -4.48 0.34
C GLY A 112 6.14 -4.57 -0.35
N ASP A 113 6.78 -5.74 -0.30
CA ASP A 113 8.07 -5.98 -0.97
C ASP A 113 7.96 -5.87 -2.49
N LEU A 114 6.98 -6.53 -3.08
CA LEU A 114 6.71 -6.45 -4.52
C LEU A 114 6.38 -5.02 -4.96
N ALA A 115 5.63 -4.30 -4.13
CA ALA A 115 5.25 -2.92 -4.42
C ALA A 115 6.44 -1.97 -4.37
N PHE A 116 7.38 -2.17 -3.44
CA PHE A 116 8.64 -1.43 -3.42
C PHE A 116 9.46 -1.73 -4.69
N MET A 117 9.66 -3.00 -5.03
CA MET A 117 10.40 -3.38 -6.25
C MET A 117 9.81 -2.77 -7.53
N ALA A 118 8.49 -2.68 -7.60
CA ALA A 118 7.77 -2.16 -8.76
C ALA A 118 7.76 -0.63 -8.88
N ALA A 119 8.07 0.09 -7.80
CA ALA A 119 7.84 1.53 -7.74
C ALA A 119 8.94 2.32 -7.03
N SER A 120 10.08 1.69 -6.67
CA SER A 120 11.18 2.31 -5.93
C SER A 120 11.74 3.56 -6.63
N ASP A 121 11.81 3.54 -7.96
CA ASP A 121 12.28 4.64 -8.81
C ASP A 121 11.34 5.87 -8.82
N ARG A 122 10.11 5.73 -8.27
CA ARG A 122 9.06 6.76 -8.27
C ARG A 122 8.64 7.21 -6.87
N LEU A 123 9.23 6.59 -5.83
CA LEU A 123 8.93 6.97 -4.46
C LEU A 123 9.49 8.37 -4.17
N PRO A 124 8.71 9.27 -3.57
CA PRO A 124 9.20 10.58 -3.18
C PRO A 124 10.12 10.48 -1.96
N GLU A 125 10.97 11.47 -1.78
CA GLU A 125 11.64 11.70 -0.51
C GLU A 125 10.60 12.04 0.57
N ALA A 126 10.70 11.40 1.72
CA ALA A 126 9.79 11.59 2.85
C ALA A 126 10.53 11.38 4.17
N ASP A 127 10.10 12.10 5.22
CA ASP A 127 10.66 11.98 6.57
C ASP A 127 10.11 10.78 7.33
N CYS A 128 8.91 10.33 6.96
CA CYS A 128 8.29 9.14 7.53
C CYS A 128 7.19 8.55 6.64
N ILE A 129 6.86 7.31 6.94
CA ILE A 129 5.75 6.59 6.32
C ILE A 129 4.61 6.48 7.32
N VAL A 130 3.39 6.83 6.88
CA VAL A 130 2.19 6.78 7.71
C VAL A 130 1.16 5.84 7.08
N PRO A 131 0.83 4.71 7.70
CA PRO A 131 -0.23 3.84 7.21
C PRO A 131 -1.60 4.46 7.45
N VAL A 132 -2.50 4.33 6.49
CA VAL A 132 -3.92 4.67 6.67
C VAL A 132 -4.53 3.74 7.72
N PRO A 133 -5.07 4.27 8.83
CA PRO A 133 -5.62 3.42 9.88
C PRO A 133 -6.98 2.83 9.51
N LEU A 134 -7.20 1.58 9.92
CA LEU A 134 -8.53 0.99 9.93
C LEU A 134 -9.36 1.54 11.10
N HIS A 135 -10.67 1.58 10.92
CA HIS A 135 -11.57 1.80 12.04
C HIS A 135 -11.55 0.58 12.99
N TRP A 136 -11.67 0.81 14.33
CA TRP A 136 -11.56 -0.24 15.34
C TRP A 136 -12.47 -1.46 15.08
N ARG A 137 -13.72 -1.26 14.59
CA ARG A 137 -14.63 -2.37 14.23
C ARG A 137 -14.08 -3.26 13.11
N ARG A 138 -13.36 -2.66 12.14
CA ARG A 138 -12.69 -3.44 11.08
C ARG A 138 -11.44 -4.12 11.60
N MET A 139 -10.71 -3.46 12.51
CA MET A 139 -9.55 -4.04 13.18
C MET A 139 -9.94 -5.27 13.99
N LEU A 140 -11.02 -5.22 14.79
CA LEU A 140 -11.54 -6.38 15.53
C LEU A 140 -11.95 -7.54 14.60
N ARG A 141 -12.57 -7.24 13.45
CA ARG A 141 -12.99 -8.29 12.52
C ARG A 141 -11.85 -8.89 11.72
N ARG A 142 -10.81 -8.12 11.39
CA ARG A 142 -9.68 -8.55 10.54
C ARG A 142 -8.46 -8.99 11.32
N GLY A 143 -8.32 -8.56 12.57
CA GLY A 143 -7.16 -8.78 13.42
C GLY A 143 -5.95 -7.89 13.10
N PHE A 144 -5.88 -7.30 11.90
CA PHE A 144 -4.73 -6.50 11.46
C PHE A 144 -5.08 -5.44 10.41
N ASN A 145 -4.14 -4.53 10.16
CA ASN A 145 -4.24 -3.48 9.16
C ASN A 145 -3.25 -3.75 8.01
N GLN A 146 -3.77 -4.05 6.81
CA GLN A 146 -2.97 -4.34 5.62
C GLN A 146 -2.02 -3.19 5.27
N SER A 147 -2.53 -1.95 5.33
CA SER A 147 -1.74 -0.76 5.04
C SER A 147 -0.57 -0.59 6.00
N GLN A 148 -0.69 -1.08 7.25
CA GLN A 148 0.39 -1.09 8.24
C GLN A 148 1.53 -2.02 7.80
N TYR A 149 1.23 -3.27 7.43
CA TYR A 149 2.24 -4.23 7.00
C TYR A 149 2.95 -3.80 5.71
N ILE A 150 2.21 -3.24 4.75
CA ILE A 150 2.79 -2.66 3.53
C ILE A 150 3.72 -1.49 3.87
N ALA A 151 3.28 -0.59 4.76
CA ALA A 151 4.06 0.56 5.20
C ALA A 151 5.34 0.16 5.94
N GLU A 152 5.29 -0.87 6.79
CA GLU A 152 6.44 -1.43 7.49
C GLU A 152 7.48 -2.01 6.50
N ARG A 153 7.03 -2.68 5.42
CA ARG A 153 7.97 -3.17 4.39
C ARG A 153 8.62 -2.02 3.62
N LEU A 154 7.84 -1.01 3.22
CA LEU A 154 8.37 0.19 2.59
C LEU A 154 9.37 0.92 3.52
N SER A 155 9.08 0.99 4.81
CA SER A 155 9.97 1.59 5.83
C SER A 155 11.33 0.89 5.88
N VAL A 156 11.35 -0.44 5.89
CA VAL A 156 12.58 -1.23 5.86
C VAL A 156 13.39 -0.95 4.60
N HIS A 157 12.75 -0.93 3.43
CA HIS A 157 13.42 -0.73 2.16
C HIS A 157 13.90 0.71 1.94
N MET A 158 13.14 1.71 2.42
CA MET A 158 13.48 3.13 2.28
C MET A 158 14.41 3.64 3.39
N GLY A 159 14.58 2.89 4.48
CA GLY A 159 15.39 3.32 5.63
C GLY A 159 14.78 4.49 6.42
N ILE A 160 13.45 4.71 6.34
CA ILE A 160 12.76 5.80 7.04
C ILE A 160 11.68 5.25 7.99
N PRO A 161 11.35 5.93 9.10
CA PRO A 161 10.47 5.42 10.14
C PRO A 161 9.02 5.25 9.65
N CYS A 162 8.36 4.17 10.10
CA CYS A 162 6.93 3.95 9.96
C CYS A 162 6.21 4.39 11.23
N GLU A 163 5.39 5.44 11.14
CA GLU A 163 4.76 6.09 12.29
C GLU A 163 3.23 6.07 12.21
N ARG A 164 2.56 5.87 13.36
CA ARG A 164 1.09 5.87 13.45
C ARG A 164 0.56 7.24 13.83
N LEU A 165 0.74 8.22 12.95
CA LEU A 165 0.36 9.62 13.16
C LEU A 165 -1.14 9.89 12.99
N LEU A 166 -1.91 8.94 12.46
CA LEU A 166 -3.34 9.08 12.19
C LEU A 166 -4.18 8.14 13.07
N LYS A 167 -5.33 8.62 13.53
CA LYS A 167 -6.41 7.81 14.10
C LYS A 167 -7.67 7.94 13.24
N ARG A 168 -8.39 6.84 13.05
CA ARG A 168 -9.70 6.85 12.41
C ARG A 168 -10.79 6.92 13.47
N VAL A 169 -11.42 8.08 13.59
CA VAL A 169 -12.37 8.40 14.68
C VAL A 169 -13.84 8.13 14.31
N ARG A 170 -14.17 8.01 13.00
CA ARG A 170 -15.54 7.74 12.55
C ARG A 170 -15.63 6.42 11.80
N TYR A 171 -16.66 5.63 12.14
CA TYR A 171 -17.02 4.46 11.35
C TYR A 171 -17.78 4.90 10.10
N THR A 172 -17.18 4.68 8.95
CA THR A 172 -17.84 4.81 7.66
C THR A 172 -18.07 3.39 7.13
N GLY A 173 -19.32 2.96 7.10
CA GLY A 173 -19.72 1.61 6.68
C GLY A 173 -19.15 1.17 5.33
N GLN A 174 -19.42 -0.06 4.88
CA GLN A 174 -19.04 -0.51 3.54
C GLN A 174 -19.77 0.34 2.48
N GLN A 175 -19.03 1.25 1.85
CA GLN A 175 -19.54 2.25 0.90
C GLN A 175 -19.67 1.69 -0.53
N ALA A 176 -19.80 0.36 -0.68
CA ALA A 176 -19.88 -0.26 -2.01
C ALA A 176 -21.09 0.27 -2.85
N LYS A 177 -22.14 0.76 -2.19
CA LYS A 177 -23.38 1.25 -2.82
C LYS A 177 -23.48 2.78 -2.92
N LEU A 178 -22.54 3.56 -2.36
CA LEU A 178 -22.62 5.03 -2.36
C LEU A 178 -21.92 5.64 -3.58
N GLY A 179 -22.49 6.72 -4.13
CA GLY A 179 -21.91 7.53 -5.16
C GLY A 179 -20.59 8.21 -4.73
N ARG A 180 -19.86 8.79 -5.69
CA ARG A 180 -18.56 9.45 -5.42
C ARG A 180 -18.69 10.65 -4.47
N ALA A 181 -19.74 11.47 -4.62
CA ALA A 181 -20.01 12.64 -3.78
C ALA A 181 -20.28 12.25 -2.33
N ASP A 182 -21.12 11.23 -2.12
CA ASP A 182 -21.49 10.72 -0.80
C ASP A 182 -20.30 10.09 -0.05
N ARG A 183 -19.38 9.47 -0.79
CA ARG A 183 -18.13 8.92 -0.22
C ARG A 183 -17.22 10.01 0.32
N ILE A 184 -17.15 11.17 -0.35
CA ILE A 184 -16.34 12.31 0.09
C ILE A 184 -16.96 12.95 1.33
N ALA A 185 -18.27 13.19 1.32
CA ALA A 185 -18.99 13.77 2.46
C ALA A 185 -18.91 12.87 3.71
N ASN A 186 -19.09 11.56 3.55
CA ASN A 186 -19.01 10.59 4.64
C ASN A 186 -17.61 10.47 5.30
N LEU A 187 -16.55 10.82 4.59
CA LEU A 187 -15.17 10.73 5.10
C LEU A 187 -14.66 12.04 5.70
N SER A 188 -15.43 13.13 5.60
CA SER A 188 -15.06 14.40 6.26
C SER A 188 -14.99 14.19 7.78
N GLY A 189 -13.84 14.55 8.39
CA GLY A 189 -13.59 14.35 9.82
C GLY A 189 -13.46 12.89 10.26
N ALA A 190 -13.26 11.93 9.32
CA ALA A 190 -13.07 10.53 9.67
C ALA A 190 -11.68 10.23 10.27
N PHE A 191 -10.72 11.10 10.05
CA PHE A 191 -9.34 10.97 10.54
C PHE A 191 -8.97 12.17 11.41
N SER A 192 -8.18 11.91 12.45
CA SER A 192 -7.56 12.92 13.30
C SER A 192 -6.08 12.62 13.49
N VAL A 193 -5.31 13.67 13.72
CA VAL A 193 -3.92 13.60 14.20
C VAL A 193 -3.97 13.90 15.69
N PRO A 194 -3.41 13.04 16.57
CA PRO A 194 -3.35 13.32 18.00
C PRO A 194 -2.55 14.61 18.29
N ASP A 195 -2.96 15.42 19.27
CA ASP A 195 -2.33 16.70 19.59
C ASP A 195 -0.84 16.56 19.96
N SER A 196 -0.46 15.44 20.56
CA SER A 196 0.94 15.13 20.90
C SER A 196 1.81 14.77 19.70
N THR A 197 1.23 14.68 18.49
CA THR A 197 1.93 14.21 17.30
C THR A 197 2.57 15.36 16.55
N ASN A 198 3.89 15.36 16.46
CA ASN A 198 4.61 16.34 15.66
C ASN A 198 4.64 15.94 14.18
N VAL A 199 3.77 16.52 13.36
CA VAL A 199 3.74 16.38 11.90
C VAL A 199 4.17 17.66 11.18
N LYS A 200 4.45 18.73 11.94
CA LYS A 200 4.69 20.08 11.40
C LYS A 200 5.92 20.10 10.50
N ASN A 201 5.73 20.65 9.30
CA ASN A 201 6.75 20.81 8.24
C ASN A 201 7.36 19.49 7.71
N ARG A 202 6.86 18.33 8.10
CA ARG A 202 7.38 17.03 7.62
C ARG A 202 6.79 16.66 6.26
N ALA A 203 7.60 16.02 5.44
CA ALA A 203 7.17 15.31 4.24
C ALA A 203 6.72 13.88 4.62
N ILE A 204 5.48 13.53 4.33
CA ILE A 204 4.87 12.28 4.78
C ILE A 204 4.47 11.43 3.57
N LEU A 205 4.89 10.15 3.56
CA LEU A 205 4.39 9.14 2.62
C LEU A 205 3.21 8.39 3.26
N LEU A 206 1.98 8.74 2.87
CA LEU A 206 0.75 8.12 3.34
C LEU A 206 0.46 6.84 2.54
N VAL A 207 0.38 5.69 3.21
CA VAL A 207 0.28 4.37 2.56
C VAL A 207 -1.08 3.73 2.77
N ASP A 208 -1.69 3.26 1.68
CA ASP A 208 -2.91 2.44 1.70
C ASP A 208 -2.74 1.20 0.80
N ASP A 209 -3.58 0.18 0.99
CA ASP A 209 -3.54 -1.04 0.19
C ASP A 209 -4.11 -0.83 -1.23
N VAL A 210 -5.25 -0.14 -1.34
CA VAL A 210 -5.98 0.05 -2.61
C VAL A 210 -6.50 1.47 -2.77
N MET A 211 -6.17 2.09 -3.88
CA MET A 211 -6.81 3.33 -4.30
C MET A 211 -7.89 3.05 -5.37
N THR A 212 -9.15 3.29 -5.01
CA THR A 212 -10.27 3.32 -5.97
C THR A 212 -10.55 4.75 -6.42
N THR A 213 -11.33 5.50 -5.67
CA THR A 213 -11.59 6.94 -5.90
C THR A 213 -10.58 7.86 -5.23
N GLY A 214 -9.79 7.33 -4.30
CA GLY A 214 -8.86 8.09 -3.47
C GLY A 214 -9.52 8.87 -2.32
N SER A 215 -10.82 8.68 -2.08
CA SER A 215 -11.54 9.44 -1.03
C SER A 215 -10.96 9.20 0.37
N THR A 216 -10.57 7.98 0.71
CA THR A 216 -9.93 7.65 1.99
C THR A 216 -8.60 8.37 2.14
N LEU A 217 -7.72 8.25 1.13
CA LEU A 217 -6.43 8.92 1.10
C LEU A 217 -6.59 10.45 1.15
N SER A 218 -7.59 11.01 0.45
CA SER A 218 -7.87 12.44 0.47
C SER A 218 -8.26 12.94 1.86
N ALA A 219 -9.13 12.21 2.58
CA ALA A 219 -9.53 12.57 3.92
C ALA A 219 -8.37 12.44 4.94
N ALA A 220 -7.56 11.40 4.81
CA ALA A 220 -6.38 11.19 5.65
C ALA A 220 -5.29 12.24 5.39
N ALA A 221 -4.99 12.53 4.12
CA ALA A 221 -4.04 13.57 3.73
C ALA A 221 -4.50 14.95 4.20
N GLN A 222 -5.80 15.25 4.12
CA GLN A 222 -6.37 16.49 4.64
C GLN A 222 -6.17 16.64 6.16
N ALA A 223 -6.30 15.56 6.92
CA ALA A 223 -6.04 15.58 8.37
C ALA A 223 -4.57 15.89 8.67
N LEU A 224 -3.62 15.29 7.94
CA LEU A 224 -2.19 15.57 8.07
C LEU A 224 -1.85 17.02 7.67
N LYS A 225 -2.37 17.51 6.54
CA LYS A 225 -2.16 18.88 6.11
C LYS A 225 -2.72 19.90 7.11
N ARG A 226 -3.89 19.64 7.71
CA ARG A 226 -4.47 20.49 8.78
C ARG A 226 -3.64 20.49 10.04
N ALA A 227 -2.93 19.39 10.35
CA ALA A 227 -2.00 19.28 11.45
C ALA A 227 -0.63 19.91 11.18
N GLY A 228 -0.43 20.51 9.97
CA GLY A 228 0.77 21.25 9.62
C GLY A 228 1.82 20.45 8.86
N ALA A 229 1.50 19.29 8.27
CA ALA A 229 2.42 18.58 7.39
C ALA A 229 2.87 19.44 6.21
N GLY A 230 4.18 19.48 5.92
CA GLY A 230 4.78 20.24 4.84
C GLY A 230 4.38 19.66 3.47
N ALA A 231 4.64 18.39 3.26
CA ALA A 231 4.19 17.65 2.08
C ALA A 231 3.48 16.36 2.48
N VAL A 232 2.49 15.92 1.68
CA VAL A 232 1.83 14.62 1.83
C VAL A 232 1.78 13.95 0.47
N TYR A 233 2.59 12.95 0.30
CA TYR A 233 2.53 12.05 -0.84
C TYR A 233 1.71 10.82 -0.50
N VAL A 234 1.09 10.19 -1.48
CA VAL A 234 0.33 8.97 -1.26
C VAL A 234 0.93 7.80 -2.04
N PHE A 235 0.97 6.66 -1.39
CA PHE A 235 1.30 5.40 -2.00
C PHE A 235 0.14 4.42 -1.85
N CYS A 236 -0.18 3.69 -2.92
CA CYS A 236 -1.07 2.54 -2.81
C CYS A 236 -0.47 1.34 -3.53
N ALA A 237 -0.58 0.15 -2.92
CA ALA A 237 -0.10 -1.05 -3.58
C ALA A 237 -0.85 -1.28 -4.90
N ALA A 238 -2.18 -1.20 -4.89
CA ALA A 238 -2.96 -1.38 -6.10
C ALA A 238 -3.88 -0.19 -6.44
N ARG A 239 -3.94 0.15 -7.72
CA ARG A 239 -4.80 1.21 -8.27
C ARG A 239 -5.90 0.58 -9.13
N ARG A 240 -7.17 0.85 -8.81
CA ARG A 240 -8.27 0.50 -9.69
C ARG A 240 -8.26 1.44 -10.90
N GLN A 241 -7.89 0.90 -12.05
CA GLN A 241 -8.01 1.62 -13.32
C GLN A 241 -9.47 1.59 -13.75
N ARG A 242 -9.97 2.71 -14.28
CA ARG A 242 -11.20 2.72 -15.07
C ARG A 242 -10.78 2.62 -16.53
N ILE A 243 -11.26 1.61 -17.17
CA ILE A 243 -11.16 1.42 -18.62
C ILE A 243 -12.10 2.41 -19.28
#